data_da1122fc66460d8008a48469061dc4d4
#
_entry.id   da1122fc66460d8008a48469061dc4d4
#
_cell.length_a   1.000
_cell.length_b   1.000
_cell.length_c   1.000
_cell.angle_alpha   90.00
_cell.angle_beta   90.00
_cell.angle_gamma   90.00
#
_symmetry.space_group_name_H-M   'P 1'
#
loop_
_entity.id
_entity.type
_entity.pdbx_description
1 polymer ?
#
loop_
_entity_poly.entity_id
_entity_poly.type
_entity_poly.pdbx_seq_one_letter_code
_entity_poly.pdbx_strand_id
1 'polypeptide(L)'
;MSTPVSLAQSHSCRVDTHAHVFERGLPLTDSRRYAPGYDATLDTYLQLLNTHDIGRAVLVQPSFLGTDNRYLLQALSQDTHRLRGVAVVAPDASEEALAELHRQGVTGIRLNLIEQSLPDLGAKSWTPLLERLSRLGWHVELHRNAQDLAPMLDRLLEAGLPVVVDHFGRPDPEKGIHDPGFKTLLGYGGTGRVWVKVSGAYRCAVPGSGFVHEATSQLVEHFGAERLMWGSDWPHTQYEQVMNYGQSLSTLLELGLDAAMVDAILCTTPALFYGFEQRTNHAVAKYGQYEGEKRTGQPHDHEVRRCDART
;
A
#
# COMPACT_ATOMS: atom_id res chain seq x y z
N MET A 1 -15.90 3.04 -48.41
CA MET A 1 -16.19 2.31 -47.14
C MET A 1 -15.16 2.74 -46.14
N SER A 2 -15.50 3.71 -45.27
CA SER A 2 -14.57 4.24 -44.26
C SER A 2 -14.66 3.34 -43.03
N THR A 3 -13.53 2.74 -42.66
CA THR A 3 -13.38 1.95 -41.44
C THR A 3 -13.60 2.87 -40.23
N PRO A 4 -14.43 2.51 -39.26
CA PRO A 4 -14.56 3.32 -38.05
C PRO A 4 -13.24 3.23 -37.27
N VAL A 5 -12.60 4.38 -37.10
CA VAL A 5 -11.50 4.54 -36.14
C VAL A 5 -12.10 4.36 -34.74
N SER A 6 -11.81 3.24 -34.11
CA SER A 6 -12.09 3.02 -32.70
C SER A 6 -11.34 4.10 -31.92
N LEU A 7 -12.04 5.10 -31.42
CA LEU A 7 -11.52 6.01 -30.41
C LEU A 7 -11.27 5.18 -29.14
N ALA A 8 -10.04 4.75 -28.96
CA ALA A 8 -9.60 4.24 -27.67
C ALA A 8 -9.95 5.33 -26.65
N GLN A 9 -10.89 5.05 -25.75
CA GLN A 9 -11.20 5.94 -24.62
C GLN A 9 -9.90 6.12 -23.83
N SER A 10 -9.34 7.32 -23.85
CA SER A 10 -8.20 7.65 -23.02
C SER A 10 -8.72 7.69 -21.58
N HIS A 11 -8.51 6.61 -20.84
CA HIS A 11 -8.82 6.60 -19.42
C HIS A 11 -7.90 7.57 -18.69
N SER A 12 -8.45 8.25 -17.67
CA SER A 12 -7.71 9.10 -16.75
C SER A 12 -6.47 8.38 -16.17
N CYS A 13 -5.40 9.12 -15.87
CA CYS A 13 -4.20 8.58 -15.21
C CYS A 13 -4.45 8.18 -13.75
N ARG A 14 -5.53 8.66 -13.14
CA ARG A 14 -5.83 8.47 -11.72
C ARG A 14 -6.03 7.01 -11.35
N VAL A 15 -5.48 6.62 -10.21
CA VAL A 15 -5.54 5.26 -9.68
C VAL A 15 -6.16 5.26 -8.29
N ASP A 16 -7.19 4.45 -8.08
CA ASP A 16 -7.68 4.09 -6.76
C ASP A 16 -6.87 2.87 -6.27
N THR A 17 -6.03 3.06 -5.24
CA THR A 17 -5.12 2.00 -4.80
C THR A 17 -5.69 1.09 -3.71
N HIS A 18 -6.95 1.29 -3.30
CA HIS A 18 -7.56 0.48 -2.24
C HIS A 18 -9.08 0.39 -2.37
N ALA A 19 -9.55 -0.72 -2.87
CA ALA A 19 -10.98 -1.06 -2.87
C ALA A 19 -11.18 -2.56 -2.72
N HIS A 20 -12.37 -2.96 -2.29
CA HIS A 20 -12.76 -4.36 -2.10
C HIS A 20 -13.98 -4.69 -2.93
N VAL A 21 -13.96 -5.84 -3.62
CA VAL A 21 -15.12 -6.37 -4.31
C VAL A 21 -15.53 -7.73 -3.73
N PHE A 22 -16.82 -7.96 -3.60
CA PHE A 22 -17.38 -9.21 -3.07
C PHE A 22 -18.88 -9.31 -3.35
N GLU A 23 -19.43 -10.52 -3.18
CA GLU A 23 -20.87 -10.80 -3.25
C GLU A 23 -21.29 -11.59 -2.02
N ARG A 24 -22.57 -11.52 -1.70
CA ARG A 24 -23.17 -12.38 -0.69
C ARG A 24 -23.12 -13.84 -1.15
N GLY A 25 -22.94 -14.74 -0.19
CA GLY A 25 -22.88 -16.18 -0.48
C GLY A 25 -21.50 -16.70 -0.84
N LEU A 26 -20.48 -15.83 -0.96
CA LEU A 26 -19.11 -16.30 -1.07
C LEU A 26 -18.67 -17.02 0.22
N PRO A 27 -17.83 -18.05 0.14
CA PRO A 27 -17.29 -18.73 1.31
C PRO A 27 -16.52 -17.77 2.21
N LEU A 28 -16.89 -17.72 3.47
CA LEU A 28 -16.26 -16.83 4.46
C LEU A 28 -15.27 -17.62 5.32
N THR A 29 -14.15 -16.98 5.71
CA THR A 29 -13.24 -17.61 6.67
C THR A 29 -13.81 -17.61 8.09
N ASP A 30 -13.52 -18.66 8.88
CA ASP A 30 -13.98 -18.78 10.27
C ASP A 30 -13.36 -17.71 11.18
N SER A 31 -12.14 -17.26 10.87
CA SER A 31 -11.40 -16.22 11.63
C SER A 31 -11.84 -14.78 11.33
N ARG A 32 -12.93 -14.60 10.57
CA ARG A 32 -13.42 -13.25 10.21
C ARG A 32 -13.92 -12.47 11.41
N ARG A 33 -13.71 -11.16 11.40
CA ARG A 33 -14.25 -10.22 12.40
C ARG A 33 -15.68 -9.80 12.11
N TYR A 34 -16.08 -9.79 10.83
CA TYR A 34 -17.40 -9.38 10.36
C TYR A 34 -17.72 -10.07 9.02
N ALA A 35 -18.97 -9.97 8.58
CA ALA A 35 -19.42 -10.37 7.26
C ALA A 35 -20.42 -9.34 6.74
N PRO A 36 -20.16 -8.66 5.61
CA PRO A 36 -21.11 -7.73 5.00
C PRO A 36 -22.39 -8.43 4.57
N GLY A 37 -23.55 -7.80 4.79
CA GLY A 37 -24.86 -8.30 4.37
C GLY A 37 -25.32 -7.82 3.00
N TYR A 38 -24.40 -7.29 2.17
CA TYR A 38 -24.67 -6.68 0.86
C TYR A 38 -23.62 -7.11 -0.17
N ASP A 39 -23.90 -6.79 -1.43
CA ASP A 39 -22.99 -7.02 -2.54
C ASP A 39 -22.20 -5.74 -2.87
N ALA A 40 -20.91 -5.88 -3.11
CA ALA A 40 -20.02 -4.84 -3.61
C ALA A 40 -19.35 -5.37 -4.89
N THR A 41 -20.14 -5.36 -5.98
CA THR A 41 -19.72 -6.01 -7.23
C THR A 41 -18.71 -5.19 -8.00
N LEU A 42 -17.93 -5.86 -8.86
CA LEU A 42 -17.00 -5.18 -9.76
C LEU A 42 -17.74 -4.18 -10.67
N ASP A 43 -18.93 -4.53 -11.19
CA ASP A 43 -19.68 -3.66 -12.09
C ASP A 43 -20.07 -2.34 -11.40
N THR A 44 -20.55 -2.41 -10.15
CA THR A 44 -20.84 -1.23 -9.35
C THR A 44 -19.59 -0.38 -9.13
N TYR A 45 -18.45 -1.04 -8.84
CA TYR A 45 -17.20 -0.33 -8.63
C TYR A 45 -16.69 0.36 -9.90
N LEU A 46 -16.71 -0.33 -11.04
CA LEU A 46 -16.31 0.27 -12.33
C LEU A 46 -17.18 1.48 -12.72
N GLN A 47 -18.47 1.46 -12.38
CA GLN A 47 -19.33 2.63 -12.57
C GLN A 47 -18.89 3.82 -11.71
N LEU A 48 -18.48 3.58 -10.45
CA LEU A 48 -17.93 4.63 -9.57
C LEU A 48 -16.62 5.17 -10.12
N LEU A 49 -15.70 4.32 -10.58
CA LEU A 49 -14.47 4.75 -11.21
C LEU A 49 -14.74 5.69 -12.39
N ASN A 50 -15.66 5.29 -13.28
CA ASN A 50 -16.02 6.09 -14.45
C ASN A 50 -16.69 7.44 -14.06
N THR A 51 -17.56 7.42 -13.05
CA THR A 51 -18.26 8.63 -12.55
C THR A 51 -17.27 9.65 -11.97
N HIS A 52 -16.18 9.19 -11.35
CA HIS A 52 -15.21 10.05 -10.67
C HIS A 52 -13.90 10.25 -11.46
N ASP A 53 -13.88 9.88 -12.74
CA ASP A 53 -12.71 10.02 -13.62
C ASP A 53 -11.47 9.30 -13.04
N ILE A 54 -11.65 8.06 -12.59
CA ILE A 54 -10.58 7.18 -12.15
C ILE A 54 -10.34 6.13 -13.22
N GLY A 55 -9.14 6.12 -13.79
CA GLY A 55 -8.82 5.25 -14.91
C GLY A 55 -8.46 3.83 -14.52
N ARG A 56 -7.87 3.64 -13.34
CA ARG A 56 -7.27 2.38 -12.89
C ARG A 56 -7.55 2.12 -11.42
N ALA A 57 -7.44 0.85 -10.99
CA ALA A 57 -7.67 0.50 -9.59
C ALA A 57 -6.86 -0.73 -9.13
N VAL A 58 -6.64 -0.79 -7.82
CA VAL A 58 -6.08 -1.94 -7.14
C VAL A 58 -7.14 -2.56 -6.23
N LEU A 59 -7.53 -3.79 -6.56
CA LEU A 59 -8.47 -4.57 -5.76
C LEU A 59 -7.71 -5.31 -4.67
N VAL A 60 -8.09 -5.07 -3.43
CA VAL A 60 -7.48 -5.70 -2.26
C VAL A 60 -8.40 -6.79 -1.73
N GLN A 61 -7.87 -8.00 -1.51
CA GLN A 61 -8.64 -9.11 -0.97
C GLN A 61 -9.28 -8.75 0.36
N PRO A 62 -10.63 -8.88 0.51
CA PRO A 62 -11.29 -8.64 1.79
C PRO A 62 -10.87 -9.68 2.84
N SER A 63 -10.65 -9.23 4.09
CA SER A 63 -10.19 -10.13 5.17
C SER A 63 -11.16 -11.26 5.50
N PHE A 64 -12.45 -11.05 5.32
CA PHE A 64 -13.48 -12.06 5.62
C PHE A 64 -13.56 -13.18 4.58
N LEU A 65 -12.90 -13.06 3.42
CA LEU A 65 -12.73 -14.13 2.44
C LEU A 65 -11.44 -14.93 2.67
N GLY A 66 -10.56 -14.49 3.60
CA GLY A 66 -9.31 -15.17 3.90
C GLY A 66 -8.44 -15.37 2.65
N THR A 67 -7.91 -16.57 2.49
CA THR A 67 -7.03 -16.95 1.37
C THR A 67 -7.79 -17.41 0.12
N ASP A 68 -9.10 -17.33 0.10
CA ASP A 68 -9.89 -17.64 -1.10
C ASP A 68 -9.96 -16.45 -2.05
N ASN A 69 -8.95 -16.29 -2.89
CA ASN A 69 -8.83 -15.19 -3.83
C ASN A 69 -9.64 -15.38 -5.13
N ARG A 70 -10.47 -16.41 -5.27
CA ARG A 70 -11.16 -16.72 -6.54
C ARG A 70 -12.00 -15.56 -7.07
N TYR A 71 -12.75 -14.88 -6.21
CA TYR A 71 -13.56 -13.72 -6.63
C TYR A 71 -12.70 -12.53 -7.04
N LEU A 72 -11.60 -12.26 -6.32
CA LEU A 72 -10.60 -11.27 -6.71
C LEU A 72 -10.05 -11.55 -8.11
N LEU A 73 -9.63 -12.79 -8.38
CA LEU A 73 -9.07 -13.18 -9.67
C LEU A 73 -10.09 -13.10 -10.80
N GLN A 74 -11.34 -13.49 -10.54
CA GLN A 74 -12.44 -13.33 -11.46
C GLN A 74 -12.63 -11.84 -11.82
N ALA A 75 -12.61 -10.96 -10.82
CA ALA A 75 -12.72 -9.51 -11.04
C ALA A 75 -11.55 -8.97 -11.87
N LEU A 76 -10.31 -9.35 -11.55
CA LEU A 76 -9.12 -8.92 -12.30
C LEU A 76 -9.17 -9.32 -13.77
N SER A 77 -9.71 -10.51 -14.08
CA SER A 77 -9.81 -11.03 -15.44
C SER A 77 -10.75 -10.22 -16.35
N GLN A 78 -11.67 -9.43 -15.78
CA GLN A 78 -12.62 -8.62 -16.55
C GLN A 78 -11.98 -7.40 -17.20
N ASP A 79 -10.94 -6.82 -16.57
CA ASP A 79 -10.21 -5.67 -17.14
C ASP A 79 -8.75 -5.64 -16.68
N THR A 80 -7.92 -6.43 -17.34
CA THR A 80 -6.49 -6.58 -17.00
C THR A 80 -5.67 -5.31 -17.26
N HIS A 81 -6.19 -4.37 -18.04
CA HIS A 81 -5.53 -3.09 -18.30
C HIS A 81 -5.74 -2.09 -17.16
N ARG A 82 -6.93 -2.10 -16.57
CA ARG A 82 -7.32 -1.15 -15.50
C ARG A 82 -7.12 -1.69 -14.10
N LEU A 83 -7.03 -3.01 -13.90
CA LEU A 83 -7.07 -3.62 -12.57
C LEU A 83 -5.75 -4.31 -12.20
N ARG A 84 -5.37 -4.20 -10.93
CA ARG A 84 -4.32 -5.00 -10.26
C ARG A 84 -4.89 -5.54 -8.95
N GLY A 85 -4.25 -6.59 -8.44
CA GLY A 85 -4.70 -7.25 -7.22
C GLY A 85 -3.66 -7.29 -6.11
N VAL A 86 -4.15 -7.23 -4.87
CA VAL A 86 -3.40 -7.56 -3.67
C VAL A 86 -4.11 -8.71 -2.98
N ALA A 87 -3.47 -9.88 -2.94
CA ALA A 87 -4.06 -11.13 -2.46
C ALA A 87 -3.79 -11.36 -0.96
N VAL A 88 -4.52 -12.28 -0.35
CA VAL A 88 -4.17 -12.87 0.94
C VAL A 88 -3.73 -14.30 0.70
N VAL A 89 -2.56 -14.67 1.19
CA VAL A 89 -2.01 -16.02 1.02
C VAL A 89 -1.58 -16.61 2.36
N ALA A 90 -1.56 -17.95 2.44
CA ALA A 90 -1.00 -18.63 3.59
C ALA A 90 0.54 -18.56 3.58
N PRO A 91 1.22 -18.65 4.75
CA PRO A 91 2.68 -18.59 4.82
C PRO A 91 3.38 -19.70 4.02
N ASP A 92 2.71 -20.82 3.81
CA ASP A 92 3.20 -21.99 3.07
C ASP A 92 2.78 -22.00 1.59
N ALA A 93 2.24 -20.87 1.07
CA ALA A 93 1.85 -20.77 -0.34
C ALA A 93 3.00 -21.19 -1.28
N SER A 94 2.71 -22.09 -2.22
CA SER A 94 3.72 -22.64 -3.12
C SER A 94 4.17 -21.60 -4.17
N GLU A 95 5.32 -21.85 -4.79
CA GLU A 95 5.84 -21.00 -5.86
C GLU A 95 4.90 -21.00 -7.08
N GLU A 96 4.30 -22.16 -7.40
CA GLU A 96 3.35 -22.29 -8.49
C GLU A 96 2.07 -21.50 -8.23
N ALA A 97 1.56 -21.53 -6.99
CA ALA A 97 0.37 -20.74 -6.61
C ALA A 97 0.63 -19.25 -6.73
N LEU A 98 1.79 -18.76 -6.26
CA LEU A 98 2.17 -17.37 -6.39
C LEU A 98 2.42 -16.94 -7.84
N ALA A 99 3.04 -17.80 -8.65
CA ALA A 99 3.23 -17.56 -10.08
C ALA A 99 1.90 -17.48 -10.83
N GLU A 100 0.90 -18.29 -10.45
CA GLU A 100 -0.45 -18.22 -11.00
C GLU A 100 -1.12 -16.88 -10.66
N LEU A 101 -1.10 -16.48 -9.38
CA LEU A 101 -1.61 -15.18 -8.94
C LEU A 101 -0.93 -14.01 -9.70
N HIS A 102 0.38 -14.09 -9.89
CA HIS A 102 1.16 -13.09 -10.63
C HIS A 102 0.69 -12.95 -12.09
N ARG A 103 0.47 -14.10 -12.78
CA ARG A 103 -0.03 -14.09 -14.17
C ARG A 103 -1.42 -13.47 -14.29
N GLN A 104 -2.23 -13.56 -13.24
CA GLN A 104 -3.58 -12.99 -13.19
C GLN A 104 -3.63 -11.53 -12.70
N GLY A 105 -2.47 -10.86 -12.57
CA GLY A 105 -2.41 -9.43 -12.26
C GLY A 105 -2.28 -9.09 -10.77
N VAL A 106 -2.00 -10.07 -9.91
CA VAL A 106 -1.64 -9.81 -8.51
C VAL A 106 -0.22 -9.29 -8.43
N THR A 107 0.00 -8.24 -7.65
CA THR A 107 1.28 -7.54 -7.51
C THR A 107 1.81 -7.50 -6.07
N GLY A 108 1.07 -8.03 -5.12
CA GLY A 108 1.46 -8.05 -3.71
C GLY A 108 0.53 -8.90 -2.86
N ILE A 109 0.88 -9.02 -1.59
CA ILE A 109 0.01 -9.64 -0.59
C ILE A 109 -0.39 -8.65 0.49
N ARG A 110 -1.51 -8.93 1.17
CA ARG A 110 -1.94 -8.15 2.33
C ARG A 110 -1.82 -8.96 3.62
N LEU A 111 -1.25 -8.32 4.63
CA LEU A 111 -1.31 -8.75 6.02
C LEU A 111 -2.30 -7.84 6.76
N ASN A 112 -3.57 -8.29 6.86
CA ASN A 112 -4.56 -7.60 7.68
C ASN A 112 -4.52 -8.18 9.10
N LEU A 113 -3.81 -7.48 9.99
CA LEU A 113 -3.50 -7.94 11.34
C LEU A 113 -4.33 -7.21 12.42
N ILE A 114 -5.41 -6.50 12.04
CA ILE A 114 -6.29 -5.82 12.99
C ILE A 114 -6.95 -6.88 13.89
N GLU A 115 -6.82 -6.71 15.21
CA GLU A 115 -7.34 -7.64 16.23
C GLU A 115 -6.81 -9.08 16.11
N GLN A 116 -5.65 -9.24 15.44
CA GLN A 116 -4.94 -10.51 15.34
C GLN A 116 -3.65 -10.46 16.16
N SER A 117 -3.13 -11.61 16.57
CA SER A 117 -1.76 -11.69 17.07
C SER A 117 -0.77 -11.39 15.94
N LEU A 118 0.34 -10.70 16.27
CA LEU A 118 1.39 -10.45 15.28
C LEU A 118 2.09 -11.77 14.93
N PRO A 119 2.25 -12.08 13.64
CA PRO A 119 3.07 -13.21 13.23
C PRO A 119 4.54 -12.91 13.50
N ASP A 120 5.30 -13.93 13.89
CA ASP A 120 6.76 -13.83 13.90
C ASP A 120 7.30 -13.98 12.47
N LEU A 121 7.44 -12.86 11.76
CA LEU A 121 7.97 -12.83 10.38
C LEU A 121 9.44 -13.26 10.30
N GLY A 122 10.16 -13.31 11.43
CA GLY A 122 11.52 -13.87 11.53
C GLY A 122 11.53 -15.38 11.64
N ALA A 123 10.39 -16.02 11.89
CA ALA A 123 10.32 -17.48 11.98
C ALA A 123 10.63 -18.16 10.64
N LYS A 124 11.26 -19.33 10.72
CA LYS A 124 11.62 -20.14 9.52
C LYS A 124 10.42 -20.47 8.62
N SER A 125 9.21 -20.48 9.16
CA SER A 125 7.97 -20.73 8.39
C SER A 125 7.64 -19.60 7.40
N TRP A 126 8.09 -18.36 7.66
CA TRP A 126 7.85 -17.21 6.80
C TRP A 126 8.95 -16.98 5.76
N THR A 127 10.18 -17.38 6.04
CA THR A 127 11.34 -17.14 5.16
C THR A 127 11.07 -17.53 3.70
N PRO A 128 10.54 -18.75 3.38
CA PRO A 128 10.33 -19.14 1.99
C PRO A 128 9.32 -18.24 1.26
N LEU A 129 8.26 -17.80 1.96
CA LEU A 129 7.27 -16.89 1.37
C LEU A 129 7.91 -15.53 1.06
N LEU A 130 8.59 -14.91 2.06
CA LEU A 130 9.20 -13.59 1.89
C LEU A 130 10.23 -13.58 0.75
N GLU A 131 11.05 -14.63 0.62
CA GLU A 131 11.98 -14.79 -0.49
C GLU A 131 11.28 -14.90 -1.85
N ARG A 132 10.17 -15.66 -1.94
CA ARG A 132 9.37 -15.77 -3.17
C ARG A 132 8.75 -14.44 -3.56
N LEU A 133 8.18 -13.69 -2.59
CA LEU A 133 7.64 -12.35 -2.84
C LEU A 133 8.71 -11.41 -3.37
N SER A 134 9.91 -11.43 -2.79
CA SER A 134 11.05 -10.62 -3.24
C SER A 134 11.45 -10.97 -4.68
N ARG A 135 11.54 -12.26 -5.04
CA ARG A 135 11.85 -12.68 -6.42
C ARG A 135 10.79 -12.26 -7.43
N LEU A 136 9.51 -12.22 -7.03
CA LEU A 136 8.41 -11.74 -7.88
C LEU A 136 8.36 -10.22 -7.99
N GLY A 137 9.16 -9.49 -7.21
CA GLY A 137 9.07 -8.04 -7.10
C GLY A 137 7.76 -7.57 -6.46
N TRP A 138 7.16 -8.40 -5.61
CA TRP A 138 5.91 -8.08 -4.94
C TRP A 138 6.15 -7.25 -3.69
N HIS A 139 5.12 -6.48 -3.31
CA HIS A 139 5.07 -5.75 -2.05
C HIS A 139 4.22 -6.48 -1.00
N VAL A 140 4.38 -6.05 0.25
CA VAL A 140 3.49 -6.43 1.34
C VAL A 140 2.66 -5.21 1.75
N GLU A 141 1.33 -5.34 1.69
CA GLU A 141 0.40 -4.35 2.20
C GLU A 141 0.09 -4.66 3.67
N LEU A 142 0.43 -3.75 4.56
CA LEU A 142 0.34 -3.94 6.01
C LEU A 142 -0.79 -3.12 6.60
N HIS A 143 -1.78 -3.79 7.19
CA HIS A 143 -2.89 -3.19 7.89
C HIS A 143 -2.86 -3.55 9.38
N ARG A 144 -2.35 -2.65 10.19
CA ARG A 144 -2.21 -2.79 11.65
C ARG A 144 -2.26 -1.42 12.32
N ASN A 145 -2.56 -1.37 13.65
CA ASN A 145 -2.49 -0.14 14.43
C ASN A 145 -1.05 0.36 14.52
N ALA A 146 -0.87 1.67 14.53
CA ALA A 146 0.42 2.35 14.43
C ALA A 146 1.46 1.86 15.45
N GLN A 147 1.03 1.60 16.68
CA GLN A 147 1.90 1.14 17.78
C GLN A 147 2.63 -0.19 17.47
N ASP A 148 2.09 -1.00 16.57
CA ASP A 148 2.59 -2.34 16.28
C ASP A 148 3.28 -2.42 14.90
N LEU A 149 3.39 -1.31 14.16
CA LEU A 149 3.93 -1.31 12.79
C LEU A 149 5.44 -1.56 12.76
N ALA A 150 6.20 -0.95 13.68
CA ALA A 150 7.65 -0.96 13.62
C ALA A 150 8.27 -2.37 13.53
N PRO A 151 7.95 -3.33 14.41
CA PRO A 151 8.56 -4.66 14.34
C PRO A 151 8.19 -5.42 13.05
N MET A 152 7.03 -5.12 12.45
CA MET A 152 6.63 -5.71 11.19
C MET A 152 7.39 -5.08 10.02
N LEU A 153 7.50 -3.74 10.00
CA LEU A 153 8.23 -2.99 9.00
C LEU A 153 9.71 -3.41 8.97
N ASP A 154 10.36 -3.48 10.13
CA ASP A 154 11.76 -3.88 10.23
C ASP A 154 12.02 -5.24 9.57
N ARG A 155 11.20 -6.24 9.88
CA ARG A 155 11.35 -7.59 9.31
C ARG A 155 11.09 -7.67 7.82
N LEU A 156 10.08 -6.94 7.32
CA LEU A 156 9.77 -6.90 5.88
C LEU A 156 10.87 -6.18 5.10
N LEU A 157 11.41 -5.09 5.66
CA LEU A 157 12.52 -4.35 5.07
C LEU A 157 13.84 -5.13 5.08
N GLU A 158 14.13 -5.87 6.16
CA GLU A 158 15.26 -6.82 6.23
C GLU A 158 15.15 -7.91 5.16
N ALA A 159 13.94 -8.38 4.87
CA ALA A 159 13.67 -9.33 3.77
C ALA A 159 13.76 -8.69 2.37
N GLY A 160 14.07 -7.39 2.26
CA GLY A 160 14.21 -6.69 0.98
C GLY A 160 12.89 -6.29 0.32
N LEU A 161 11.76 -6.41 1.01
CA LEU A 161 10.43 -6.18 0.45
C LEU A 161 10.01 -4.70 0.49
N PRO A 162 9.37 -4.17 -0.57
CA PRO A 162 8.61 -2.94 -0.48
C PRO A 162 7.38 -3.14 0.41
N VAL A 163 7.05 -2.14 1.23
CA VAL A 163 5.88 -2.21 2.12
C VAL A 163 4.94 -1.05 1.86
N VAL A 164 3.65 -1.35 1.79
CA VAL A 164 2.58 -0.34 1.72
C VAL A 164 1.83 -0.38 3.04
N VAL A 165 1.79 0.73 3.76
CA VAL A 165 1.06 0.85 5.03
C VAL A 165 -0.33 1.42 4.77
N ASP A 166 -1.38 0.70 5.19
CA ASP A 166 -2.77 1.11 5.00
C ASP A 166 -3.16 2.27 5.91
N HIS A 167 -4.06 3.15 5.43
CA HIS A 167 -4.88 4.07 6.19
C HIS A 167 -4.09 4.94 7.19
N PHE A 168 -3.16 5.76 6.69
CA PHE A 168 -2.31 6.64 7.52
C PHE A 168 -1.48 5.89 8.58
N GLY A 169 -1.35 4.55 8.47
CA GLY A 169 -0.72 3.73 9.51
C GLY A 169 -1.58 3.50 10.75
N ARG A 170 -2.87 3.87 10.72
CA ARG A 170 -3.85 3.65 11.79
C ARG A 170 -3.38 4.08 13.18
N PRO A 171 -3.08 5.37 13.38
CA PRO A 171 -2.86 5.90 14.72
C PRO A 171 -4.11 5.74 15.60
N ASP A 172 -3.91 5.82 16.88
CA ASP A 172 -4.99 5.94 17.87
C ASP A 172 -5.81 7.20 17.56
N PRO A 173 -7.14 7.11 17.34
CA PRO A 173 -7.95 8.25 16.93
C PRO A 173 -7.92 9.43 17.92
N GLU A 174 -7.77 9.16 19.23
CA GLU A 174 -7.73 10.20 20.24
C GLU A 174 -6.38 10.93 20.28
N LYS A 175 -5.31 10.26 19.87
CA LYS A 175 -3.96 10.83 19.84
C LYS A 175 -3.62 11.47 18.50
N GLY A 176 -4.24 11.00 17.40
CA GLY A 176 -4.04 11.52 16.07
C GLY A 176 -2.55 11.54 15.67
N ILE A 177 -2.06 12.69 15.22
CA ILE A 177 -0.65 12.90 14.84
C ILE A 177 0.34 12.82 16.02
N HIS A 178 -0.16 12.86 17.26
CA HIS A 178 0.65 12.73 18.47
C HIS A 178 0.84 11.28 18.91
N ASP A 179 0.20 10.32 18.23
CA ASP A 179 0.39 8.89 18.49
C ASP A 179 1.87 8.51 18.33
N PRO A 180 2.49 7.87 19.33
CA PRO A 180 3.89 7.47 19.25
C PRO A 180 4.18 6.51 18.09
N GLY A 181 3.24 5.62 17.76
CA GLY A 181 3.37 4.70 16.62
C GLY A 181 3.34 5.44 15.27
N PHE A 182 2.49 6.48 15.14
CA PHE A 182 2.49 7.32 13.96
C PHE A 182 3.81 8.08 13.80
N LYS A 183 4.34 8.66 14.89
CA LYS A 183 5.66 9.30 14.87
C LYS A 183 6.78 8.32 14.51
N THR A 184 6.70 7.08 14.97
CA THR A 184 7.64 6.03 14.60
C THR A 184 7.52 5.70 13.10
N LEU A 185 6.30 5.62 12.54
CA LEU A 185 6.07 5.42 11.11
C LEU A 185 6.75 6.51 10.28
N LEU A 186 6.67 7.78 10.68
CA LEU A 186 7.32 8.89 9.98
C LEU A 186 8.83 8.67 9.80
N GLY A 187 9.49 8.01 10.77
CA GLY A 187 10.91 7.67 10.70
C GLY A 187 11.29 6.72 9.55
N TYR A 188 10.34 5.97 8.98
CA TYR A 188 10.58 5.08 7.84
C TYR A 188 10.60 5.77 6.48
N GLY A 189 10.23 7.06 6.39
CA GLY A 189 10.23 7.81 5.14
C GLY A 189 11.58 7.79 4.42
N GLY A 190 12.69 7.90 5.16
CA GLY A 190 14.05 7.87 4.62
C GLY A 190 14.51 6.51 4.06
N THR A 191 13.75 5.42 4.28
CA THR A 191 14.12 4.07 3.80
C THR A 191 13.97 3.90 2.30
N GLY A 192 13.14 4.73 1.65
CA GLY A 192 12.81 4.65 0.23
C GLY A 192 12.00 3.40 -0.17
N ARG A 193 11.64 2.53 0.80
CA ARG A 193 10.92 1.26 0.55
C ARG A 193 9.60 1.10 1.29
N VAL A 194 9.12 2.18 1.93
CA VAL A 194 7.80 2.24 2.57
C VAL A 194 6.94 3.28 1.88
N TRP A 195 5.72 2.90 1.55
CA TRP A 195 4.65 3.77 1.04
C TRP A 195 3.50 3.82 2.04
N VAL A 196 2.76 4.92 2.06
CA VAL A 196 1.60 5.06 2.94
C VAL A 196 0.36 5.41 2.13
N LYS A 197 -0.74 4.71 2.40
CA LYS A 197 -2.04 5.03 1.80
C LYS A 197 -2.75 6.16 2.56
N VAL A 198 -2.99 7.26 1.88
CA VAL A 198 -3.87 8.36 2.30
C VAL A 198 -5.31 7.92 2.00
N SER A 199 -5.88 7.12 2.89
CA SER A 199 -7.17 6.44 2.72
C SER A 199 -7.82 6.13 4.07
N GLY A 200 -9.14 5.89 4.10
CA GLY A 200 -9.82 5.35 5.27
C GLY A 200 -9.64 6.15 6.56
N ALA A 201 -9.54 7.48 6.50
CA ALA A 201 -9.32 8.34 7.67
C ALA A 201 -10.36 8.13 8.79
N TYR A 202 -11.60 7.82 8.40
CA TYR A 202 -12.68 7.51 9.34
C TYR A 202 -12.43 6.27 10.22
N ARG A 203 -11.41 5.48 9.89
CA ARG A 203 -10.98 4.31 10.68
C ARG A 203 -10.00 4.68 11.80
N CYS A 204 -9.38 5.86 11.73
CA CYS A 204 -8.27 6.24 12.59
C CYS A 204 -8.26 7.72 13.00
N ALA A 205 -9.37 8.42 12.82
CA ALA A 205 -9.50 9.82 13.20
C ALA A 205 -10.85 10.13 13.84
N VAL A 206 -10.85 11.06 14.78
CA VAL A 206 -12.07 11.66 15.29
C VAL A 206 -12.63 12.61 14.22
N PRO A 207 -13.92 12.53 13.84
CA PRO A 207 -14.51 13.46 12.88
C PRO A 207 -14.29 14.92 13.28
N GLY A 208 -13.84 15.76 12.33
CA GLY A 208 -13.60 17.18 12.55
C GLY A 208 -12.32 17.52 13.34
N SER A 209 -11.46 16.56 13.66
CA SER A 209 -10.22 16.80 14.41
C SER A 209 -9.10 17.49 13.61
N GLY A 210 -9.25 17.70 12.29
CA GLY A 210 -8.17 18.22 11.43
C GLY A 210 -7.09 17.17 11.10
N PHE A 211 -7.21 15.97 11.63
CA PHE A 211 -6.21 14.89 11.50
C PHE A 211 -5.74 14.65 10.06
N VAL A 212 -6.68 14.58 9.11
CA VAL A 212 -6.33 14.23 7.72
C VAL A 212 -5.35 15.24 7.12
N HIS A 213 -5.61 16.53 7.36
CA HIS A 213 -4.72 17.60 6.88
C HIS A 213 -3.35 17.55 7.55
N GLU A 214 -3.32 17.47 8.89
CA GLU A 214 -2.08 17.45 9.66
C GLU A 214 -1.25 16.19 9.38
N ALA A 215 -1.89 15.02 9.35
CA ALA A 215 -1.20 13.76 9.06
C ALA A 215 -0.66 13.72 7.62
N THR A 216 -1.43 14.21 6.63
CA THR A 216 -0.94 14.26 5.25
C THR A 216 0.24 15.22 5.12
N SER A 217 0.21 16.37 5.78
CA SER A 217 1.34 17.32 5.78
C SER A 217 2.62 16.66 6.33
N GLN A 218 2.53 15.96 7.46
CA GLN A 218 3.69 15.25 8.03
C GLN A 218 4.15 14.09 7.15
N LEU A 219 3.23 13.35 6.53
CA LEU A 219 3.58 12.28 5.60
C LEU A 219 4.29 12.83 4.37
N VAL A 220 3.83 13.94 3.80
CA VAL A 220 4.52 14.61 2.68
C VAL A 220 5.91 15.07 3.09
N GLU A 221 6.07 15.66 4.28
CA GLU A 221 7.36 16.12 4.78
C GLU A 221 8.39 14.97 4.93
N HIS A 222 7.95 13.81 5.44
CA HIS A 222 8.86 12.71 5.77
C HIS A 222 9.03 11.69 4.65
N PHE A 223 8.01 11.45 3.84
CA PHE A 223 8.00 10.45 2.77
C PHE A 223 8.13 11.04 1.36
N GLY A 224 7.76 12.33 1.18
CA GLY A 224 7.51 12.88 -0.14
C GLY A 224 6.21 12.38 -0.76
N ALA A 225 5.63 13.14 -1.69
CA ALA A 225 4.39 12.75 -2.38
C ALA A 225 4.57 11.45 -3.21
N GLU A 226 5.79 11.16 -3.64
CA GLU A 226 6.17 9.96 -4.41
C GLU A 226 6.19 8.66 -3.58
N ARG A 227 5.88 8.74 -2.28
CA ARG A 227 5.69 7.59 -1.39
C ARG A 227 4.30 7.55 -0.79
N LEU A 228 3.39 8.42 -1.27
CA LEU A 228 1.99 8.44 -0.84
C LEU A 228 1.10 7.97 -1.99
N MET A 229 0.01 7.28 -1.66
CA MET A 229 -0.98 6.83 -2.62
C MET A 229 -2.38 7.03 -2.04
N TRP A 230 -3.32 7.51 -2.86
CA TRP A 230 -4.71 7.58 -2.45
C TRP A 230 -5.44 6.26 -2.70
N GLY A 231 -6.39 5.93 -1.83
CA GLY A 231 -7.34 4.83 -2.02
C GLY A 231 -8.70 5.19 -1.45
N SER A 232 -9.77 4.79 -2.14
CA SER A 232 -11.14 5.08 -1.69
C SER A 232 -11.53 4.33 -0.43
N ASP A 233 -10.98 3.13 -0.25
CA ASP A 233 -11.42 2.14 0.74
C ASP A 233 -12.89 1.71 0.52
N TRP A 234 -13.37 1.82 -0.76
CA TRP A 234 -14.70 1.35 -1.13
C TRP A 234 -14.83 -0.18 -0.90
N PRO A 235 -15.95 -0.68 -0.40
CA PRO A 235 -17.23 -0.03 -0.13
C PRO A 235 -17.36 0.54 1.30
N HIS A 236 -16.26 0.89 1.97
CA HIS A 236 -16.26 1.50 3.31
C HIS A 236 -16.86 0.60 4.38
N THR A 237 -16.55 -0.71 4.33
CA THR A 237 -17.14 -1.73 5.20
C THR A 237 -17.17 -1.30 6.67
N GLN A 238 -18.33 -1.45 7.33
CA GLN A 238 -18.64 -0.97 8.68
C GLN A 238 -18.79 0.57 8.81
N TYR A 239 -18.62 1.34 7.72
CA TYR A 239 -18.69 2.80 7.69
C TYR A 239 -19.51 3.32 6.51
N GLU A 240 -20.35 2.48 5.93
CA GLU A 240 -21.16 2.77 4.72
C GLU A 240 -22.12 3.95 4.93
N GLN A 241 -22.49 4.21 6.19
CA GLN A 241 -23.40 5.32 6.56
C GLN A 241 -22.68 6.66 6.77
N VAL A 242 -21.34 6.64 6.88
CA VAL A 242 -20.54 7.85 7.20
C VAL A 242 -19.60 8.26 6.07
N MET A 243 -19.40 7.39 5.07
CA MET A 243 -18.48 7.65 3.96
C MET A 243 -19.07 7.13 2.64
N ASN A 244 -18.76 7.82 1.56
CA ASN A 244 -19.01 7.36 0.20
C ASN A 244 -17.81 7.66 -0.69
N TYR A 245 -17.85 7.13 -1.92
CA TYR A 245 -16.72 7.21 -2.86
C TYR A 245 -16.32 8.67 -3.16
N GLY A 246 -17.29 9.52 -3.47
CA GLY A 246 -17.05 10.94 -3.79
C GLY A 246 -16.44 11.70 -2.61
N GLN A 247 -16.95 11.47 -1.41
CA GLN A 247 -16.40 12.08 -0.19
C GLN A 247 -14.93 11.64 0.06
N SER A 248 -14.62 10.36 -0.17
CA SER A 248 -13.24 9.88 -0.03
C SER A 248 -12.29 10.60 -0.98
N LEU A 249 -12.68 10.80 -2.23
CA LEU A 249 -11.87 11.55 -3.21
C LEU A 249 -11.78 13.03 -2.86
N SER A 250 -12.92 13.67 -2.52
CA SER A 250 -12.96 15.09 -2.11
C SER A 250 -12.05 15.36 -0.90
N THR A 251 -12.01 14.43 0.05
CA THR A 251 -11.12 14.55 1.22
C THR A 251 -9.65 14.77 0.82
N LEU A 252 -9.15 14.06 -0.21
CA LEU A 252 -7.79 14.28 -0.70
C LEU A 252 -7.67 15.63 -1.44
N LEU A 253 -8.62 15.94 -2.33
CA LEU A 253 -8.55 17.13 -3.18
C LEU A 253 -8.67 18.44 -2.39
N GLU A 254 -9.28 18.41 -1.22
CA GLU A 254 -9.48 19.56 -0.32
C GLU A 254 -8.32 19.77 0.67
N LEU A 255 -7.27 18.93 0.64
CA LEU A 255 -6.10 19.07 1.55
C LEU A 255 -5.20 20.27 1.27
N GLY A 256 -5.43 21.01 0.19
CA GLY A 256 -4.60 22.16 -0.16
C GLY A 256 -3.19 21.79 -0.65
N LEU A 257 -2.98 20.56 -1.07
CA LEU A 257 -1.76 20.11 -1.72
C LEU A 257 -1.61 20.81 -3.08
N ASP A 258 -0.37 21.06 -3.51
CA ASP A 258 -0.15 21.57 -4.85
C ASP A 258 -0.50 20.53 -5.94
N ALA A 259 -0.68 20.99 -7.18
CA ALA A 259 -1.11 20.14 -8.28
C ALA A 259 -0.11 19.00 -8.59
N ALA A 260 1.18 19.21 -8.38
CA ALA A 260 2.21 18.20 -8.61
C ALA A 260 2.16 17.10 -7.55
N MET A 261 1.91 17.44 -6.27
CA MET A 261 1.70 16.48 -5.19
C MET A 261 0.43 15.66 -5.42
N VAL A 262 -0.67 16.30 -5.82
CA VAL A 262 -1.93 15.60 -6.14
C VAL A 262 -1.72 14.64 -7.30
N ASP A 263 -1.02 15.05 -8.36
CA ASP A 263 -0.69 14.18 -9.50
C ASP A 263 0.22 13.01 -9.06
N ALA A 264 1.22 13.28 -8.23
CA ALA A 264 2.08 12.22 -7.70
C ALA A 264 1.25 11.17 -6.95
N ILE A 265 0.38 11.59 -6.02
CA ILE A 265 -0.41 10.69 -5.15
C ILE A 265 -1.48 9.91 -5.93
N LEU A 266 -2.14 10.55 -6.90
CA LEU A 266 -3.25 9.95 -7.65
C LEU A 266 -2.81 9.22 -8.93
N CYS A 267 -1.72 9.64 -9.57
CA CYS A 267 -1.36 9.16 -10.90
C CYS A 267 0.03 8.50 -10.91
N THR A 268 1.08 9.31 -10.74
CA THR A 268 2.45 8.88 -11.08
C THR A 268 2.95 7.79 -10.13
N THR A 269 2.84 8.00 -8.82
CA THR A 269 3.30 7.03 -7.80
C THR A 269 2.59 5.69 -7.93
N PRO A 270 1.23 5.62 -7.93
CA PRO A 270 0.55 4.34 -8.02
C PRO A 270 0.74 3.67 -9.39
N ALA A 271 0.81 4.44 -10.49
CA ALA A 271 1.01 3.85 -11.81
C ALA A 271 2.37 3.14 -11.91
N LEU A 272 3.43 3.76 -11.41
CA LEU A 272 4.77 3.16 -11.34
C LEU A 272 4.82 1.99 -10.38
N PHE A 273 4.26 2.14 -9.17
CA PHE A 273 4.33 1.13 -8.12
C PHE A 273 3.62 -0.16 -8.49
N TYR A 274 2.40 -0.07 -9.02
CA TYR A 274 1.58 -1.23 -9.41
C TYR A 274 1.81 -1.71 -10.85
N GLY A 275 2.73 -1.08 -11.60
CA GLY A 275 3.07 -1.49 -12.97
C GLY A 275 1.94 -1.31 -13.97
N PHE A 276 1.18 -0.23 -13.87
CA PHE A 276 0.16 0.14 -14.86
C PHE A 276 0.76 0.78 -16.12
N GLU A 277 1.94 1.35 -16.03
CA GLU A 277 2.69 1.79 -17.20
C GLU A 277 3.36 0.57 -17.85
N GLN A 278 3.34 0.49 -19.17
CA GLN A 278 4.14 -0.52 -19.87
C GLN A 278 5.59 -0.29 -19.46
N ARG A 279 6.22 -1.31 -18.88
CA ARG A 279 7.66 -1.32 -18.65
C ARG A 279 8.33 -1.20 -20.03
N THR A 280 8.59 0.01 -20.47
CA THR A 280 9.65 0.21 -21.45
C THR A 280 10.90 -0.37 -20.82
N ASN A 281 11.64 -1.25 -21.51
CA ASN A 281 12.75 -2.07 -21.00
C ASN A 281 13.90 -1.30 -20.30
N HIS A 282 13.69 -0.04 -19.91
CA HIS A 282 14.64 0.85 -19.25
C HIS A 282 14.35 1.06 -17.74
N ALA A 283 13.24 0.58 -17.19
CA ALA A 283 12.86 0.87 -15.80
C ALA A 283 13.38 -0.15 -14.76
N VAL A 284 13.97 -1.26 -15.16
CA VAL A 284 14.55 -2.27 -14.26
C VAL A 284 15.80 -1.77 -13.52
N ALA A 285 16.41 -0.66 -13.99
CA ALA A 285 17.66 -0.12 -13.42
C ALA A 285 17.46 0.83 -12.22
N LYS A 286 16.23 1.27 -11.87
CA LYS A 286 16.04 2.32 -10.84
C LYS A 286 15.89 1.83 -9.42
N TYR A 287 15.60 0.57 -9.18
CA TYR A 287 15.48 0.01 -7.83
C TYR A 287 16.71 -0.82 -7.38
N GLY A 288 17.69 -1.04 -8.28
CA GLY A 288 18.86 -1.88 -8.04
C GLY A 288 20.17 -1.16 -7.69
N GLN A 289 20.18 0.18 -7.56
CA GLN A 289 21.42 0.93 -7.27
C GLN A 289 21.36 1.71 -5.95
N TYR A 290 21.06 1.04 -4.84
CA TYR A 290 21.54 1.42 -3.51
C TYR A 290 22.36 0.28 -2.92
N GLU A 291 23.40 -0.17 -3.66
CA GLU A 291 24.51 -0.87 -3.04
C GLU A 291 25.35 0.16 -2.28
N GLY A 292 25.50 -0.12 -0.99
CA GLY A 292 26.15 0.78 -0.05
C GLY A 292 27.57 1.15 -0.47
N GLU A 293 27.83 2.43 -0.59
CA GLU A 293 29.16 2.96 -0.41
C GLU A 293 29.64 2.64 1.02
N LYS A 294 30.37 1.55 1.13
CA LYS A 294 31.20 1.30 2.32
C LYS A 294 32.21 2.44 2.41
N ARG A 295 31.96 3.38 3.29
CA ARG A 295 32.98 4.32 3.75
C ARG A 295 34.10 3.51 4.37
N THR A 296 35.16 3.29 3.62
CA THR A 296 36.46 2.86 4.14
C THR A 296 37.03 4.06 4.87
N GLY A 297 36.78 4.13 6.17
CA GLY A 297 37.49 5.04 7.07
C GLY A 297 38.91 4.56 7.23
N GLN A 298 39.84 5.29 6.69
CA GLN A 298 41.25 5.15 7.08
C GLN A 298 41.40 5.61 8.54
N PRO A 299 42.15 4.88 9.36
CA PRO A 299 42.50 5.34 10.71
C PRO A 299 43.50 6.49 10.62
N HIS A 300 43.15 7.64 11.15
CA HIS A 300 44.11 8.70 11.42
C HIS A 300 44.91 8.31 12.65
N ASP A 301 46.21 8.06 12.43
CA ASP A 301 47.21 7.95 13.48
C ASP A 301 47.33 9.29 14.22
N HIS A 302 46.88 9.32 15.46
CA HIS A 302 47.21 10.38 16.40
C HIS A 302 48.55 10.09 17.07
N GLU A 303 49.57 10.76 16.57
CA GLU A 303 50.89 10.85 17.19
C GLU A 303 50.78 11.59 18.54
N VAL A 304 50.97 10.84 19.63
CA VAL A 304 51.01 11.38 20.99
C VAL A 304 52.36 12.01 21.22
N ARG A 305 52.43 13.33 21.15
CA ARG A 305 53.64 14.07 21.65
C ARG A 305 53.59 14.09 23.18
N ARG A 306 54.56 13.42 23.77
CA ARG A 306 54.91 13.56 25.20
C ARG A 306 55.51 14.95 25.42
N CYS A 307 54.92 15.74 26.30
CA CYS A 307 55.54 16.88 26.92
C CYS A 307 56.20 16.43 28.21
N ASP A 308 57.57 16.47 28.23
CA ASP A 308 58.37 16.35 29.44
C ASP A 308 58.17 17.58 30.32
N ALA A 309 57.84 17.33 31.58
CA ALA A 309 57.87 18.33 32.63
C ALA A 309 59.26 18.35 33.24
N ARG A 310 59.93 19.50 33.19
CA ARG A 310 60.99 19.87 34.13
C ARG A 310 60.92 21.38 34.40
N THR A 311 60.69 21.65 35.58
CA THR A 311 61.04 22.52 36.68
C THR A 311 59.86 23.19 37.32
#